data_b5a69bbdaa719ac88245f272b5a4618b
#
_entry.id   b5a69bbdaa719ac88245f272b5a4618b
#
_cell.length_a   1.000
_cell.length_b   1.000
_cell.length_c   1.000
_cell.angle_alpha   90.00
_cell.angle_beta   90.00
_cell.angle_gamma   90.00
#
_symmetry.space_group_name_H-M   'P 1'
#
loop_
_entity.id
_entity.type
_entity.pdbx_description
1 polymer ?
#
loop_
_entity_poly.entity_id
_entity_poly.type
_entity_poly.pdbx_seq_one_letter_code
_entity_poly.pdbx_strand_id
1 'polypeptide(L)'
;MQTTLLAVNGTLMRGLELNPNLLAAGATFVREDQTEACYRLWSIDDRHPAMLRTPGAGARVALEVWEVPLAGLAQVLLSEPPGLAIGKVLLRDGSVVLGVLGEPFLCEGQREITECGGWRAYVAARAGEQGPHACVGMRPGRADA
;
A
#
# COMPACT_ATOMS: atom_id res chain seq x y z
N MET A 1 -7.74 24.65 8.66
CA MET A 1 -6.60 23.76 8.68
C MET A 1 -6.39 23.16 7.30
N GLN A 2 -5.21 23.27 6.78
CA GLN A 2 -4.93 22.73 5.47
C GLN A 2 -4.66 21.23 5.57
N THR A 3 -5.19 20.49 4.61
CA THR A 3 -5.03 19.05 4.56
C THR A 3 -4.62 18.62 3.17
N THR A 4 -4.20 17.37 3.04
CA THR A 4 -3.95 16.74 1.77
C THR A 4 -4.44 15.29 1.83
N LEU A 5 -4.68 14.70 0.68
CA LEU A 5 -5.02 13.28 0.64
C LEU A 5 -3.75 12.46 0.65
N LEU A 6 -3.78 11.35 1.37
CA LEU A 6 -2.67 10.42 1.44
C LEU A 6 -3.20 9.01 1.21
N ALA A 7 -2.63 8.31 0.23
CA ALA A 7 -3.00 6.92 -0.03
C ALA A 7 -2.05 6.01 0.74
N VAL A 8 -2.62 5.10 1.51
CA VAL A 8 -1.84 4.17 2.32
C VAL A 8 -2.23 2.74 1.94
N ASN A 9 -1.23 1.89 1.78
CA ASN A 9 -1.46 0.54 1.25
C ASN A 9 -1.03 -0.56 2.21
N GLY A 10 -0.66 -0.22 3.44
CA GLY A 10 -0.14 -1.20 4.39
C GLY A 10 -0.68 -0.98 5.78
N THR A 11 0.22 -1.01 6.75
CA THR A 11 -0.17 -1.07 8.16
C THR A 11 -0.75 0.23 8.70
N LEU A 12 -0.72 1.30 7.93
CA LEU A 12 -1.43 2.52 8.32
C LEU A 12 -2.94 2.41 8.08
N MET A 13 -3.39 1.41 7.31
CA MET A 13 -4.82 1.27 7.03
C MET A 13 -5.60 0.96 8.30
N ARG A 14 -6.92 1.19 8.22
CA ARG A 14 -7.81 1.05 9.36
C ARG A 14 -7.63 -0.29 10.06
N GLY A 15 -7.49 -0.25 11.39
CA GLY A 15 -7.43 -1.45 12.22
C GLY A 15 -6.10 -2.20 12.18
N LEU A 16 -5.13 -1.71 11.46
CA LEU A 16 -3.85 -2.37 11.38
C LEU A 16 -2.83 -1.70 12.30
N GLU A 17 -1.66 -2.30 12.39
CA GLU A 17 -0.70 -2.01 13.45
C GLU A 17 -0.36 -0.53 13.59
N LEU A 18 -0.10 0.15 12.50
CA LEU A 18 0.33 1.55 12.55
C LEU A 18 -0.78 2.55 12.30
N ASN A 19 -2.04 2.08 12.16
CA ASN A 19 -3.15 2.99 11.98
C ASN A 19 -3.23 4.06 13.08
N PRO A 20 -2.91 3.74 14.35
CA PRO A 20 -2.91 4.77 15.38
C PRO A 20 -2.02 5.96 15.06
N ASN A 21 -0.97 5.78 14.26
CA ASN A 21 -0.10 6.90 13.88
C ASN A 21 -0.83 7.90 12.98
N LEU A 22 -1.72 7.41 12.08
CA LEU A 22 -2.54 8.31 11.29
C LEU A 22 -3.54 9.05 12.17
N LEU A 23 -4.16 8.34 13.08
CA LEU A 23 -5.14 8.97 13.97
C LEU A 23 -4.49 10.02 14.85
N ALA A 24 -3.29 9.74 15.35
CA ALA A 24 -2.56 10.70 16.18
C ALA A 24 -2.17 11.96 15.41
N ALA A 25 -1.99 11.82 14.10
CA ALA A 25 -1.64 12.96 13.26
C ALA A 25 -2.89 13.77 12.86
N GLY A 26 -4.06 13.35 13.28
CA GLY A 26 -5.31 14.05 12.99
C GLY A 26 -5.94 13.67 11.66
N ALA A 27 -5.52 12.54 11.08
CA ALA A 27 -6.06 12.12 9.80
C ALA A 27 -7.45 11.51 9.93
N THR A 28 -8.24 11.62 8.87
CA THR A 28 -9.56 11.00 8.81
C THR A 28 -9.67 10.15 7.57
N PHE A 29 -10.36 9.04 7.70
CA PHE A 29 -10.57 8.11 6.59
C PHE A 29 -11.51 8.74 5.56
N VAL A 30 -11.17 8.60 4.28
CA VAL A 30 -12.01 9.10 3.20
C VAL A 30 -12.69 7.95 2.45
N ARG A 31 -11.91 7.00 1.93
CA ARG A 31 -12.51 5.90 1.16
C ARG A 31 -11.47 4.81 0.89
N GLU A 32 -11.99 3.64 0.52
CA GLU A 32 -11.16 2.61 -0.09
C GLU A 32 -11.02 2.92 -1.58
N ASP A 33 -9.89 2.57 -2.15
CA ASP A 33 -9.62 2.86 -3.55
C ASP A 33 -8.59 1.87 -4.08
N GLN A 34 -8.17 2.05 -5.31
CA GLN A 34 -7.13 1.24 -5.94
C GLN A 34 -6.26 2.13 -6.81
N THR A 35 -5.05 1.67 -7.06
CA THR A 35 -4.15 2.36 -7.98
C THR A 35 -4.51 2.06 -9.44
N GLU A 36 -3.88 2.77 -10.34
CA GLU A 36 -3.81 2.37 -11.74
C GLU A 36 -3.09 1.04 -11.81
N ALA A 37 -3.23 0.34 -12.93
CA ALA A 37 -2.65 -0.99 -13.10
C ALA A 37 -1.18 -0.93 -13.49
N CYS A 38 -0.40 -0.24 -12.68
CA CYS A 38 1.03 -0.08 -12.95
C CYS A 38 1.86 -0.11 -11.67
N TYR A 39 1.40 -0.84 -10.66
CA TYR A 39 2.12 -0.95 -9.41
C TYR A 39 2.40 -2.39 -9.06
N ARG A 40 3.52 -2.60 -8.38
CA ARG A 40 3.89 -3.91 -7.86
C ARG A 40 4.04 -3.78 -6.36
N LEU A 41 3.79 -4.88 -5.65
CA LEU A 41 3.76 -4.89 -4.20
C LEU A 41 4.60 -6.03 -3.67
N TRP A 42 5.41 -5.77 -2.67
CA TRP A 42 6.22 -6.79 -1.99
C TRP A 42 5.88 -6.83 -0.52
N SER A 43 6.03 -8.00 0.07
CA SER A 43 5.93 -8.17 1.52
C SER A 43 7.32 -8.05 2.10
N ILE A 44 7.52 -7.11 3.00
CA ILE A 44 8.81 -6.87 3.62
C ILE A 44 8.83 -7.60 4.96
N ASP A 45 9.50 -8.74 4.97
CA ASP A 45 9.61 -9.59 6.16
C ASP A 45 8.24 -9.96 6.75
N ASP A 46 7.20 -9.93 5.92
CA ASP A 46 5.83 -10.18 6.33
C ASP A 46 5.34 -9.23 7.43
N ARG A 47 5.93 -8.07 7.53
CA ARG A 47 5.55 -7.08 8.53
C ARG A 47 4.78 -5.92 7.91
N HIS A 48 5.15 -5.50 6.71
CA HIS A 48 4.45 -4.44 5.99
C HIS A 48 4.77 -4.56 4.50
N PRO A 49 3.97 -3.94 3.64
CA PRO A 49 4.28 -3.99 2.21
C PRO A 49 5.15 -2.83 1.77
N ALA A 50 5.70 -2.97 0.57
CA ALA A 50 6.34 -1.88 -0.14
C ALA A 50 5.79 -1.88 -1.56
N MET A 51 5.31 -0.74 -2.02
CA MET A 51 4.68 -0.59 -3.32
C MET A 51 5.58 0.25 -4.22
N LEU A 52 5.81 -0.22 -5.44
CA LEU A 52 6.62 0.49 -6.41
C LEU A 52 5.84 0.66 -7.71
N ARG A 53 5.98 1.83 -8.33
CA ARG A 53 5.37 2.06 -9.62
C ARG A 53 6.21 1.39 -10.70
N THR A 54 5.55 0.67 -11.59
CA THR A 54 6.22 -0.07 -12.66
C THR A 54 5.47 0.21 -13.96
N PRO A 55 5.78 1.32 -14.64
CA PRO A 55 5.06 1.69 -15.85
C PRO A 55 5.10 0.55 -16.88
N GLY A 56 3.95 0.27 -17.46
CA GLY A 56 3.86 -0.78 -18.46
C GLY A 56 3.69 -2.18 -17.90
N ALA A 57 3.66 -2.32 -16.60
CA ALA A 57 3.51 -3.63 -15.96
C ALA A 57 2.81 -3.43 -14.62
N GLY A 58 2.66 -4.51 -13.86
CA GLY A 58 2.07 -4.41 -12.54
C GLY A 58 0.56 -4.61 -12.56
N ALA A 59 -0.09 -4.19 -11.51
CA ALA A 59 -1.50 -4.40 -11.31
C ALA A 59 -2.08 -3.25 -10.49
N ARG A 60 -3.40 -3.26 -10.30
CA ARG A 60 -4.05 -2.34 -9.38
C ARG A 60 -3.82 -2.86 -7.98
N VAL A 61 -3.46 -1.96 -7.08
CA VAL A 61 -3.21 -2.32 -5.68
C VAL A 61 -4.28 -1.63 -4.83
N ALA A 62 -4.92 -2.40 -3.97
CA ALA A 62 -5.94 -1.88 -3.06
C ALA A 62 -5.28 -1.01 -1.99
N LEU A 63 -5.91 0.10 -1.67
CA LEU A 63 -5.40 1.01 -0.67
C LEU A 63 -6.53 1.81 -0.05
N GLU A 64 -6.18 2.65 0.92
CA GLU A 64 -7.15 3.55 1.54
C GLU A 64 -6.65 4.97 1.34
N VAL A 65 -7.59 5.88 1.11
CA VAL A 65 -7.29 7.29 0.98
C VAL A 65 -7.75 7.98 2.27
N TRP A 66 -6.83 8.73 2.85
CA TRP A 66 -7.06 9.45 4.10
C TRP A 66 -6.80 10.93 3.90
N GLU A 67 -7.52 11.76 4.62
CA GLU A 67 -7.25 13.19 4.62
C GLU A 67 -6.37 13.49 5.81
N VAL A 68 -5.20 14.07 5.57
CA VAL A 68 -4.17 14.27 6.59
C VAL A 68 -3.86 15.74 6.70
N PRO A 69 -3.87 16.31 7.91
CA PRO A 69 -3.43 17.69 8.10
C PRO A 69 -1.98 17.84 7.62
N LEU A 70 -1.69 18.90 6.89
CA LEU A 70 -0.32 19.10 6.42
C LEU A 70 0.68 19.07 7.56
N ALA A 71 0.30 19.63 8.71
CA ALA A 71 1.19 19.65 9.85
C ALA A 71 1.50 18.26 10.39
N GLY A 72 0.66 17.26 10.10
CA GLY A 72 0.88 15.90 10.57
C GLY A 72 1.57 14.99 9.57
N LEU A 73 1.72 15.45 8.33
CA LEU A 73 2.22 14.57 7.28
C LEU A 73 3.65 14.11 7.54
N ALA A 74 4.51 15.02 7.98
CA ALA A 74 5.88 14.66 8.29
C ALA A 74 5.95 13.67 9.44
N GLN A 75 5.08 13.84 10.43
CA GLN A 75 5.03 12.93 11.55
C GLN A 75 4.66 11.52 11.10
N VAL A 76 3.69 11.42 10.19
CA VAL A 76 3.31 10.12 9.64
C VAL A 76 4.50 9.46 8.94
N LEU A 77 5.18 10.22 8.08
CA LEU A 77 6.30 9.66 7.34
C LEU A 77 7.43 9.23 8.28
N LEU A 78 7.73 10.04 9.29
CA LEU A 78 8.79 9.70 10.23
C LEU A 78 8.46 8.47 11.06
N SER A 79 7.18 8.15 11.21
CA SER A 79 6.76 6.98 11.98
C SER A 79 6.74 5.70 11.13
N GLU A 80 6.95 5.82 9.81
CA GLU A 80 6.94 4.66 8.95
C GLU A 80 8.25 3.88 9.05
N PRO A 81 8.23 2.57 8.78
CA PRO A 81 9.46 1.78 8.73
C PRO A 81 10.45 2.34 7.73
N PRO A 82 11.75 2.08 7.94
CA PRO A 82 12.77 2.57 7.02
C PRO A 82 12.54 2.13 5.60
N GLY A 83 12.89 2.98 4.65
CA GLY A 83 12.78 2.64 3.23
C GLY A 83 11.45 2.99 2.62
N LEU A 84 10.47 3.43 3.42
CA LEU A 84 9.22 3.92 2.88
C LEU A 84 9.31 5.43 2.68
N ALA A 85 8.63 5.90 1.65
CA ALA A 85 8.70 7.30 1.25
C ALA A 85 7.31 7.76 0.85
N ILE A 86 7.12 9.06 0.77
CA ILE A 86 5.87 9.62 0.25
C ILE A 86 6.16 10.19 -1.13
N GLY A 87 5.36 9.79 -2.10
CA GLY A 87 5.47 10.28 -3.46
C GLY A 87 4.10 10.42 -4.09
N LYS A 88 4.07 10.58 -5.40
CA LYS A 88 2.80 10.76 -6.12
C LYS A 88 2.30 9.40 -6.57
N VAL A 89 1.06 9.09 -6.24
CA VAL A 89 0.45 7.81 -6.57
C VAL A 89 -0.72 8.05 -7.51
N LEU A 90 -0.78 7.24 -8.59
CA LEU A 90 -1.87 7.31 -9.55
C LEU A 90 -2.99 6.41 -9.12
N LEU A 91 -4.18 6.96 -8.96
CA LEU A 91 -5.36 6.17 -8.62
C LEU A 91 -6.07 5.68 -9.88
N ARG A 92 -6.95 4.71 -9.72
CA ARG A 92 -7.58 4.07 -10.86
C ARG A 92 -8.39 5.01 -11.74
N ASP A 93 -8.85 6.12 -11.18
CA ASP A 93 -9.62 7.10 -11.96
C ASP A 93 -8.73 8.12 -12.66
N GLY A 94 -7.42 7.93 -12.59
CA GLY A 94 -6.47 8.84 -13.23
C GLY A 94 -6.04 10.01 -12.35
N SER A 95 -6.61 10.17 -11.17
CA SER A 95 -6.19 11.25 -10.29
C SER A 95 -4.87 10.89 -9.61
N VAL A 96 -4.18 11.91 -9.12
CA VAL A 96 -2.89 11.74 -8.45
C VAL A 96 -3.03 12.27 -7.03
N VAL A 97 -2.59 11.46 -6.07
CA VAL A 97 -2.56 11.87 -4.67
C VAL A 97 -1.18 11.54 -4.11
N LEU A 98 -0.85 12.08 -2.96
CA LEU A 98 0.35 11.63 -2.27
C LEU A 98 0.07 10.23 -1.73
N GLY A 99 1.11 9.42 -1.64
CA GLY A 99 0.94 8.08 -1.11
C GLY A 99 2.26 7.49 -0.69
N VAL A 100 2.17 6.37 0.03
CA VAL A 100 3.35 5.69 0.56
C VAL A 100 3.90 4.76 -0.51
N LEU A 101 5.17 4.92 -0.81
CA LEU A 101 5.89 4.11 -1.79
C LEU A 101 7.12 3.53 -1.11
N GLY A 102 7.70 2.49 -1.71
CA GLY A 102 8.90 1.88 -1.18
C GLY A 102 10.12 2.24 -2.01
N GLU A 103 11.27 2.27 -1.36
CA GLU A 103 12.52 2.39 -2.08
C GLU A 103 12.90 1.01 -2.61
N PRO A 104 13.45 0.91 -3.81
CA PRO A 104 13.68 -0.41 -4.43
C PRO A 104 14.53 -1.36 -3.60
N PHE A 105 15.48 -0.85 -2.81
CA PHE A 105 16.35 -1.74 -2.05
C PHE A 105 15.56 -2.57 -1.04
N LEU A 106 14.40 -2.08 -0.59
CA LEU A 106 13.60 -2.84 0.37
C LEU A 106 13.12 -4.17 -0.22
N CYS A 107 12.90 -4.19 -1.52
CA CYS A 107 12.26 -5.34 -2.15
C CYS A 107 13.23 -6.46 -2.48
N GLU A 108 14.54 -6.20 -2.39
CA GLU A 108 15.52 -7.21 -2.74
C GLU A 108 15.41 -8.40 -1.81
N GLY A 109 15.27 -9.59 -2.38
CA GLY A 109 15.14 -10.81 -1.59
C GLY A 109 13.81 -11.00 -0.92
N GLN A 110 12.85 -10.08 -1.15
CA GLN A 110 11.55 -10.18 -0.51
C GLN A 110 10.52 -10.78 -1.47
N ARG A 111 9.42 -11.28 -0.91
CA ARG A 111 8.38 -11.89 -1.71
C ARG A 111 7.53 -10.86 -2.40
N GLU A 112 7.37 -10.97 -3.70
CA GLU A 112 6.45 -10.13 -4.42
C GLU A 112 5.03 -10.67 -4.25
N ILE A 113 4.09 -9.80 -3.91
CA ILE A 113 2.71 -10.19 -3.64
C ILE A 113 1.72 -9.41 -4.51
N THR A 114 2.19 -8.90 -5.64
CA THR A 114 1.35 -8.13 -6.55
C THR A 114 0.06 -8.86 -6.91
N GLU A 115 0.13 -10.18 -7.10
CA GLU A 115 -1.04 -10.94 -7.50
C GLU A 115 -2.08 -11.06 -6.41
N CYS A 116 -1.75 -10.74 -5.17
CA CYS A 116 -2.76 -10.74 -4.12
C CYS A 116 -3.66 -9.51 -4.21
N GLY A 117 -3.23 -8.48 -4.90
CA GLY A 117 -4.04 -7.28 -5.08
C GLY A 117 -3.97 -6.28 -3.94
N GLY A 118 -3.31 -6.58 -2.84
CA GLY A 118 -3.17 -5.68 -1.71
C GLY A 118 -2.73 -6.38 -0.46
N TRP A 119 -2.37 -5.57 0.54
CA TRP A 119 -1.82 -6.10 1.79
C TRP A 119 -2.85 -6.89 2.59
N ARG A 120 -4.10 -6.37 2.69
CA ARG A 120 -5.13 -7.08 3.46
C ARG A 120 -5.41 -8.45 2.87
N ALA A 121 -5.48 -8.54 1.54
CA ALA A 121 -5.74 -9.81 0.89
C ALA A 121 -4.59 -10.78 1.12
N TYR A 122 -3.35 -10.28 1.09
CA TYR A 122 -2.20 -11.13 1.37
C TYR A 122 -2.22 -11.66 2.79
N VAL A 123 -2.48 -10.79 3.76
CA VAL A 123 -2.51 -11.19 5.16
C VAL A 123 -3.65 -12.19 5.40
N ALA A 124 -4.81 -11.94 4.80
CA ALA A 124 -5.94 -12.85 4.94
C ALA A 124 -5.66 -14.20 4.32
N ALA A 125 -5.01 -14.21 3.15
CA ALA A 125 -4.68 -15.46 2.48
C ALA A 125 -3.67 -16.27 3.30
N ARG A 126 -2.70 -15.59 3.91
CA ARG A 126 -1.74 -16.29 4.75
C ARG A 126 -2.38 -16.86 5.99
N ALA A 127 -3.38 -16.18 6.55
CA ALA A 127 -4.05 -16.66 7.74
C ALA A 127 -4.91 -17.89 7.45
N GLY A 128 -5.56 -17.89 6.27
CA GLY A 128 -6.42 -19.00 5.91
C GLY A 128 -5.73 -20.12 5.15
N GLU A 129 -4.58 -19.82 4.52
CA GLU A 129 -3.90 -20.75 3.76
C GLU A 129 -2.55 -20.77 4.23
N GLN A 130 -1.78 -21.62 4.21
CA GLN A 130 -0.50 -21.47 4.67
C GLN A 130 0.39 -21.77 3.58
N GLY A 131 1.10 -21.01 3.13
CA GLY A 131 2.06 -21.36 2.12
C GLY A 131 2.34 -20.24 1.17
N PRO A 132 3.44 -20.33 0.44
CA PRO A 132 3.87 -19.25 -0.42
C PRO A 132 2.97 -18.99 -1.61
N HIS A 133 2.05 -19.90 -1.90
CA HIS A 133 1.18 -19.72 -3.04
C HIS A 133 -0.24 -19.33 -2.64
N ALA A 134 -0.39 -18.76 -1.45
CA ALA A 134 -1.71 -18.45 -0.93
C ALA A 134 -2.54 -17.56 -1.85
N CYS A 135 -1.91 -16.70 -2.61
CA CYS A 135 -2.65 -15.76 -3.47
C CYS A 135 -2.81 -16.22 -4.91
N VAL A 136 -2.31 -17.38 -5.26
CA VAL A 136 -2.35 -17.80 -6.66
C VAL A 136 -3.78 -17.86 -7.18
N GLY A 137 -4.69 -18.39 -6.40
CA GLY A 137 -6.07 -18.50 -6.81
C GLY A 137 -6.82 -17.19 -6.78
N MET A 138 -6.22 -16.15 -6.26
CA MET A 138 -6.86 -14.85 -6.17
C MET A 138 -6.42 -13.93 -7.29
N ARG A 139 -5.47 -14.36 -8.08
CA ARG A 139 -4.97 -13.54 -9.16
C ARG A 139 -6.07 -13.27 -10.18
N PRO A 140 -6.37 -12.05 -10.44
CA PRO A 140 -7.44 -11.73 -11.36
C PRO A 140 -7.01 -12.11 -12.72
N GLY A 141 -7.73 -12.88 -13.31
CA GLY A 141 -7.57 -13.22 -14.66
C GLY A 141 -6.33 -12.90 -15.30
N ARG A 142 -5.23 -12.97 -14.88
CA ARG A 142 -4.14 -12.52 -15.39
C ARG A 142 -3.80 -13.35 -16.37
N ALA A 143 -3.88 -13.02 -17.12
CA ALA A 143 -3.54 -13.64 -18.21
C ALA A 143 -2.24 -14.00 -18.11
N ASP A 144 -1.61 -13.66 -17.67
CA ASP A 144 -0.45 -13.86 -17.70
C ASP A 144 -0.11 -14.44 -18.24
N ALA A 145 -0.53 -14.39 -18.26
CA ALA A 145 -0.32 -14.89 -18.91
C ALA A 145 0.48 -14.76 -19.24
#